data_d9eb01a8f119414a0d12dc53961fffd2
#
_entry.id   d9eb01a8f119414a0d12dc53961fffd2
#
_cell.length_a   1.000
_cell.length_b   1.000
_cell.length_c   1.000
_cell.angle_alpha   90.00
_cell.angle_beta   90.00
_cell.angle_gamma   90.00
#
_symmetry.space_group_name_H-M   'P 1'
#
loop_
_entity.id
_entity.type
_entity.pdbx_description
1 polymer ?
#
loop_
_entity_poly.entity_id
_entity_poly.type
_entity_poly.pdbx_seq_one_letter_code
_entity_poly.pdbx_strand_id
1 'polypeptide(L)'
;MFIHTVLFVVKPKEVARYRSDSLMWARHTKKAPGFLAYRTMKRYGAKDQYASVYQWEKKSNHDGFMRKYHDWLVSKSKAKVEVLGYYNLKQIDSLR
;
A
#
# COMPACT_ATOMS: atom_id res chain seq x y z
N MET A 1 -4.33 1.16 -15.82
CA MET A 1 -3.79 1.34 -14.47
C MET A 1 -4.38 0.31 -13.53
N PHE A 2 -3.56 -0.21 -12.65
CA PHE A 2 -3.98 -1.13 -11.59
C PHE A 2 -3.73 -0.48 -10.24
N ILE A 3 -4.68 -0.59 -9.31
CA ILE A 3 -4.54 -0.04 -7.95
C ILE A 3 -4.62 -1.19 -6.94
N HIS A 4 -3.61 -1.26 -6.07
CA HIS A 4 -3.61 -2.17 -4.93
C HIS A 4 -3.79 -1.36 -3.66
N THR A 5 -4.83 -1.65 -2.91
CA THR A 5 -5.14 -0.96 -1.66
C THR A 5 -5.17 -1.96 -0.51
N VAL A 6 -4.50 -1.63 0.57
CA VAL A 6 -4.58 -2.39 1.83
C VAL A 6 -5.20 -1.48 2.88
N LEU A 7 -6.29 -1.91 3.48
CA LEU A 7 -6.96 -1.18 4.56
C LEU A 7 -6.56 -1.78 5.89
N PHE A 8 -6.12 -0.89 6.81
CA PHE A 8 -5.61 -1.28 8.13
C PHE A 8 -6.35 -0.59 9.25
N VAL A 9 -6.42 -1.24 10.40
CA VAL A 9 -6.60 -0.55 11.68
C VAL A 9 -5.21 -0.22 12.22
N VAL A 10 -4.97 1.05 12.50
CA VAL A 10 -3.70 1.55 13.04
C VAL A 10 -4.02 2.38 14.28
N LYS A 11 -3.74 1.84 15.46
CA LYS A 11 -3.99 2.56 16.71
C LYS A 11 -3.12 3.82 16.79
N PRO A 12 -3.55 4.88 17.51
CA PRO A 12 -2.81 6.14 17.57
C PRO A 12 -1.33 5.98 17.89
N LYS A 13 -0.98 5.09 18.81
CA LYS A 13 0.42 4.85 19.19
C LYS A 13 1.26 4.20 18.11
N GLU A 14 0.63 3.61 17.08
CA GLU A 14 1.32 2.92 15.98
C GLU A 14 1.38 3.76 14.70
N VAL A 15 0.72 4.91 14.65
CA VAL A 15 0.62 5.72 13.42
C VAL A 15 2.00 6.14 12.90
N ALA A 16 2.89 6.60 13.79
CA ALA A 16 4.23 7.03 13.39
C ALA A 16 5.02 5.87 12.78
N ARG A 17 4.95 4.67 13.39
CA ARG A 17 5.62 3.47 12.85
C ARG A 17 5.00 3.04 11.53
N TYR A 18 3.66 3.06 11.43
CA TYR A 18 2.97 2.72 10.19
C TYR A 18 3.40 3.65 9.04
N ARG A 19 3.48 4.95 9.30
CA ARG A 19 3.91 5.92 8.28
C ARG A 19 5.37 5.69 7.89
N SER A 20 6.23 5.38 8.84
CA SER A 20 7.65 5.08 8.58
C SER A 20 7.79 3.80 7.73
N ASP A 21 7.05 2.74 8.09
CA ASP A 21 7.03 1.51 7.31
C ASP A 21 6.51 1.76 5.88
N SER A 22 5.46 2.57 5.76
CA SER A 22 4.87 2.91 4.46
C SER A 22 5.88 3.63 3.55
N LEU A 23 6.67 4.53 4.10
CA LEU A 23 7.73 5.21 3.33
C LEU A 23 8.83 4.23 2.91
N MET A 24 9.18 3.28 3.76
CA MET A 24 10.13 2.22 3.41
C MET A 24 9.61 1.38 2.24
N TRP A 25 8.36 0.93 2.31
CA TRP A 25 7.72 0.18 1.24
C TRP A 25 7.71 0.99 -0.07
N ALA A 26 7.32 2.28 0.02
CA ALA A 26 7.25 3.15 -1.14
C ALA A 26 8.61 3.35 -1.81
N ARG A 27 9.68 3.49 -1.03
CA ARG A 27 11.03 3.63 -1.58
C ARG A 27 11.45 2.40 -2.36
N HIS A 28 11.09 1.21 -1.89
CA HIS A 28 11.41 -0.03 -2.61
C HIS A 28 10.53 -0.20 -3.85
N THR A 29 9.23 0.09 -3.74
CA THR A 29 8.30 0.01 -4.88
C THR A 29 8.69 1.00 -5.99
N LYS A 30 9.18 2.18 -5.63
CA LYS A 30 9.57 3.22 -6.58
C LYS A 30 10.59 2.72 -7.60
N LYS A 31 11.41 1.75 -7.25
CA LYS A 31 12.44 1.18 -8.13
C LYS A 31 11.91 0.08 -9.05
N ALA A 32 10.68 -0.37 -8.83
CA ALA A 32 10.11 -1.48 -9.59
C ALA A 32 9.54 -1.02 -10.91
N PRO A 33 9.64 -1.84 -11.97
CA PRO A 33 9.04 -1.51 -13.26
C PRO A 33 7.53 -1.34 -13.13
N GLY A 34 7.00 -0.29 -13.76
CA GLY A 34 5.56 -0.06 -13.82
C GLY A 34 4.95 0.61 -12.59
N PHE A 35 5.73 0.94 -11.58
CA PHE A 35 5.23 1.67 -10.42
C PHE A 35 4.89 3.11 -10.81
N LEU A 36 3.69 3.59 -10.43
CA LEU A 36 3.25 4.94 -10.73
C LEU A 36 3.24 5.86 -9.51
N ALA A 37 2.60 5.43 -8.43
CA ALA A 37 2.48 6.27 -7.23
C ALA A 37 2.10 5.46 -6.00
N TYR A 38 2.46 5.98 -4.83
CA TYR A 38 2.03 5.48 -3.54
C TYR A 38 1.40 6.62 -2.73
N ARG A 39 0.31 6.31 -2.02
CA ARG A 39 -0.32 7.26 -1.10
C ARG A 39 -0.73 6.56 0.19
N THR A 40 -0.47 7.23 1.31
CA THR A 40 -1.06 6.86 2.60
C THR A 40 -2.32 7.68 2.78
N MET A 41 -3.45 7.03 3.02
CA MET A 41 -4.75 7.66 3.12
C MET A 41 -5.37 7.36 4.48
N LYS A 42 -6.17 8.28 4.99
CA LYS A 42 -6.98 8.06 6.18
C LYS A 42 -8.43 7.89 5.74
N ARG A 43 -9.10 6.86 6.26
CA ARG A 43 -10.50 6.62 5.92
C ARG A 43 -11.40 7.59 6.67
N TYR A 44 -12.30 8.27 5.95
CA TYR A 44 -13.34 9.07 6.57
C TYR A 44 -14.39 8.17 7.23
N GLY A 45 -14.97 8.67 8.33
CA GLY A 45 -16.10 8.00 8.98
C GLY A 45 -15.73 6.74 9.77
N ALA A 46 -14.45 6.44 9.90
CA ALA A 46 -13.99 5.27 10.66
C ALA A 46 -12.80 5.64 11.52
N LYS A 47 -12.86 5.26 12.79
CA LYS A 47 -11.78 5.54 13.72
C LYS A 47 -10.58 4.63 13.45
N ASP A 48 -9.38 5.22 13.48
CA ASP A 48 -8.10 4.50 13.41
C ASP A 48 -7.93 3.65 12.15
N GLN A 49 -8.58 3.99 11.04
CA GLN A 49 -8.43 3.25 9.79
C GLN A 49 -7.65 4.05 8.76
N TYR A 50 -6.66 3.39 8.17
CA TYR A 50 -5.75 3.96 7.18
C TYR A 50 -5.61 3.00 6.00
N ALA A 51 -5.30 3.55 4.84
CA ALA A 51 -5.08 2.76 3.64
C ALA A 51 -3.72 3.07 3.03
N SER A 52 -3.07 2.01 2.56
CA SER A 52 -1.88 2.10 1.73
C SER A 52 -2.31 1.85 0.29
N VAL A 53 -2.14 2.85 -0.58
CA VAL A 53 -2.64 2.82 -1.96
C VAL A 53 -1.47 2.86 -2.93
N TYR A 54 -1.33 1.80 -3.71
CA TYR A 54 -0.27 1.66 -4.71
C TYR A 54 -0.88 1.69 -6.10
N GLN A 55 -0.34 2.53 -6.97
CA GLN A 55 -0.76 2.63 -8.37
C GLN A 55 0.33 2.05 -9.26
N TRP A 56 -0.08 1.16 -10.17
CA TRP A 56 0.81 0.46 -11.10
C TRP A 56 0.28 0.58 -12.52
N GLU A 57 1.16 0.51 -13.50
CA GLU A 57 0.75 0.44 -14.90
C GLU A 57 -0.09 -0.80 -15.17
N LYS A 58 0.37 -1.96 -14.66
CA LYS A 58 -0.28 -3.26 -14.87
C LYS A 58 -0.26 -4.08 -13.59
N LYS A 59 -1.24 -4.96 -13.44
CA LYS A 59 -1.29 -5.92 -12.35
C LYS A 59 -0.05 -6.80 -12.31
N SER A 60 0.48 -7.21 -13.47
CA SER A 60 1.68 -8.04 -13.55
C SER A 60 2.91 -7.38 -12.92
N ASN A 61 3.01 -6.04 -12.99
CA ASN A 61 4.08 -5.31 -12.32
C ASN A 61 3.97 -5.45 -10.79
N HIS A 62 2.76 -5.29 -10.26
CA HIS A 62 2.48 -5.48 -8.84
C HIS A 62 2.79 -6.91 -8.42
N ASP A 63 2.29 -7.90 -9.14
CA ASP A 63 2.47 -9.31 -8.81
C ASP A 63 3.96 -9.69 -8.80
N GLY A 64 4.73 -9.21 -9.76
CA GLY A 64 6.17 -9.43 -9.83
C GLY A 64 6.92 -8.83 -8.66
N PHE A 65 6.56 -7.61 -8.27
CA PHE A 65 7.15 -6.95 -7.10
C PHE A 65 6.84 -7.72 -5.82
N MET A 66 5.60 -8.11 -5.63
CA MET A 66 5.17 -8.83 -4.42
C MET A 66 5.87 -10.19 -4.29
N ARG A 67 6.03 -10.94 -5.40
CA ARG A 67 6.76 -12.21 -5.37
C ARG A 67 8.20 -12.02 -4.89
N LYS A 68 8.85 -10.91 -5.31
CA LYS A 68 10.26 -10.66 -5.00
C LYS A 68 10.49 -10.11 -3.60
N TYR A 69 9.63 -9.21 -3.14
CA TYR A 69 9.96 -8.35 -1.99
C TYR A 69 8.97 -8.40 -0.84
N HIS A 70 7.78 -8.99 -1.02
CA HIS A 70 6.74 -8.93 0.01
C HIS A 70 7.23 -9.45 1.36
N ASP A 71 7.75 -10.66 1.42
CA ASP A 71 8.13 -11.28 2.68
C ASP A 71 9.29 -10.54 3.35
N TRP A 72 10.24 -10.08 2.54
CA TRP A 72 11.36 -9.30 3.05
C TRP A 72 10.91 -7.97 3.64
N LEU A 73 10.02 -7.25 2.94
CA LEU A 73 9.48 -5.98 3.43
C LEU A 73 8.63 -6.17 4.68
N VAL A 74 7.84 -7.22 4.75
CA VAL A 74 7.07 -7.57 5.96
C VAL A 74 8.03 -7.79 7.13
N SER A 75 9.14 -8.48 6.92
CA SER A 75 10.13 -8.73 7.97
C SER A 75 10.81 -7.45 8.49
N LYS A 76 10.82 -6.39 7.68
CA LYS A 76 11.39 -5.09 8.06
C LYS A 76 10.37 -4.13 8.64
N SER A 77 9.10 -4.43 8.52
CA SER A 77 8.01 -3.58 9.02
C SER A 77 7.89 -3.72 10.54
N LYS A 78 7.69 -2.59 11.22
CA LYS A 78 7.72 -2.52 12.70
C LYS A 78 6.37 -2.22 13.32
N ALA A 79 5.46 -1.59 12.59
CA ALA A 79 4.16 -1.22 13.11
C ALA A 79 3.31 -2.44 13.40
N LYS A 80 2.60 -2.40 14.52
CA LYS A 80 1.59 -3.40 14.86
C LYS A 80 0.26 -2.90 14.30
N VAL A 81 -0.21 -3.55 13.23
CA VAL A 81 -1.42 -3.15 12.52
C VAL A 81 -2.30 -4.37 12.30
N GLU A 82 -3.59 -4.13 12.08
CA GLU A 82 -4.54 -5.17 11.71
C GLU A 82 -4.96 -4.93 10.27
N VAL A 83 -4.86 -5.93 9.43
CA VAL A 83 -5.34 -5.84 8.04
C VAL A 83 -6.84 -6.09 8.03
N LEU A 84 -7.61 -5.14 7.51
CA LEU A 84 -9.05 -5.27 7.34
C LEU A 84 -9.41 -5.85 5.97
N GLY A 85 -8.60 -5.58 4.96
CA GLY A 85 -8.86 -6.11 3.64
C GLY A 85 -7.87 -5.63 2.60
N TYR A 86 -7.90 -6.34 1.47
CA TYR A 86 -7.13 -6.02 0.27
C TYR A 86 -8.11 -5.72 -0.85
N TYR A 87 -7.88 -4.62 -1.55
CA TYR A 87 -8.76 -4.20 -2.64
C TYR A 87 -7.92 -3.94 -3.88
N ASN A 88 -8.15 -4.75 -4.91
CA ASN A 88 -7.44 -4.65 -6.17
C ASN A 88 -8.40 -4.12 -7.23
N LEU A 89 -8.06 -3.00 -7.84
CA LEU A 89 -8.92 -2.29 -8.76
C LEU A 89 -8.23 -2.13 -10.11
N LYS A 90 -8.97 -2.40 -11.17
CA LYS A 90 -8.51 -2.17 -12.54
C LYS A 90 -9.23 -0.94 -13.09
N GLN A 91 -8.48 0.00 -13.64
CA GLN A 91 -9.09 1.12 -14.34
C GLN A 91 -9.75 0.62 -15.63
N ILE A 92 -11.02 0.93 -15.81
CA ILE A 92 -11.75 0.61 -17.04
C ILE A 92 -11.83 1.85 -17.93
N ASP A 93 -12.16 2.99 -17.35
CA ASP A 93 -12.32 4.25 -18.06
C ASP A 93 -11.62 5.37 -17.33
N SER A 94 -11.33 6.44 -18.05
CA SER A 94 -10.79 7.66 -17.49
C SER A 94 -11.39 8.85 -18.21
N LEU A 95 -11.84 9.84 -17.42
CA LEU A 95 -12.37 11.10 -17.93
C LEU A 95 -11.69 12.24 -17.17
N ARG A 96 -11.25 13.24 -17.91
CA ARG A 96 -10.59 14.42 -17.32
C ARG A 96 -11.29 15.69 -17.70
#